data_ede1e5b3259e69a58ea9d8e7534606a1
#
_entry.id   ede1e5b3259e69a58ea9d8e7534606a1
#
_cell.length_a   1.000
_cell.length_b   1.000
_cell.length_c   1.000
_cell.angle_alpha   90.00
_cell.angle_beta   90.00
_cell.angle_gamma   90.00
#
_symmetry.space_group_name_H-M   'P 1'
#
loop_
_entity.id
_entity.type
_entity.pdbx_description
1 polymer ?
#
loop_
_entity_poly.entity_id
_entity_poly.type
_entity_poly.pdbx_seq_one_letter_code
_entity_poly.pdbx_strand_id
1 'polypeptide(L)'
;MKIEKIIKGSFAVIGKEGSTSDGDGFIQKLWEDANVHFDQISHLAKKDENGYLAGIWGAMSDFTHSFMPWEDFRNGFYLAGAECIDEAQVPDGWVKWVVPGYEYLRVENDGKNTFSDMLRYMEDNSVSLVGAVHDFTCPQTGKNYMFFPIKKL
;
A
#
# COMPACT_ATOMS: atom_id res chain seq x y z
N MET A 1 -6.11 -18.87 8.08
CA MET A 1 -5.82 -17.48 7.70
C MET A 1 -6.29 -16.57 8.84
N LYS A 2 -5.38 -15.83 9.43
CA LYS A 2 -5.71 -14.92 10.55
C LYS A 2 -6.07 -13.55 10.01
N ILE A 3 -7.29 -13.09 10.27
CA ILE A 3 -7.79 -11.81 9.81
C ILE A 3 -7.96 -10.90 11.02
N GLU A 4 -7.39 -9.69 10.94
CA GLU A 4 -7.45 -8.71 12.03
C GLU A 4 -8.12 -7.44 11.54
N LYS A 5 -8.90 -6.78 12.39
CA LYS A 5 -9.40 -5.43 12.14
C LYS A 5 -8.38 -4.41 12.60
N ILE A 6 -8.04 -3.49 11.71
CA ILE A 6 -7.09 -2.40 11.99
C ILE A 6 -7.75 -1.08 11.61
N ILE A 7 -7.69 -0.12 12.50
CA ILE A 7 -8.10 1.25 12.20
C ILE A 7 -6.84 2.07 11.99
N LYS A 8 -6.72 2.70 10.82
CA LYS A 8 -5.58 3.56 10.52
C LYS A 8 -6.10 4.87 9.94
N GLY A 9 -5.73 5.97 10.57
CA GLY A 9 -6.06 7.31 10.07
C GLY A 9 -5.32 7.60 8.77
N SER A 10 -5.63 8.73 8.17
CA SER A 10 -4.96 9.22 6.97
C SER A 10 -3.44 9.21 7.16
N PHE A 11 -2.70 8.77 6.15
CA PHE A 11 -1.23 8.72 6.20
C PHE A 11 -0.63 8.99 4.83
N ALA A 12 0.61 9.48 4.82
CA ALA A 12 1.32 9.81 3.60
C ALA A 12 2.35 8.74 3.26
N VAL A 13 2.47 8.44 1.97
CA VAL A 13 3.47 7.52 1.41
C VAL A 13 4.23 8.24 0.32
N ILE A 14 5.56 8.16 0.36
CA ILE A 14 6.43 8.67 -0.69
C ILE A 14 7.04 7.49 -1.43
N GLY A 15 7.02 7.53 -2.75
CA GLY A 15 7.49 6.39 -3.54
C GLY A 15 7.61 6.65 -5.02
N LYS A 16 7.78 5.55 -5.75
CA LYS A 16 7.81 5.53 -7.22
C LYS A 16 6.47 5.04 -7.73
N GLU A 17 5.83 5.86 -8.55
CA GLU A 17 4.49 5.56 -9.08
C GLU A 17 4.60 4.96 -10.47
N GLY A 18 3.81 3.93 -10.70
CA GLY A 18 3.66 3.31 -12.02
C GLY A 18 2.22 2.89 -12.28
N SER A 19 1.98 2.41 -13.47
CA SER A 19 0.65 2.07 -13.96
C SER A 19 0.65 0.65 -14.52
N THR A 20 -0.49 -0.02 -14.42
CA THR A 20 -0.69 -1.33 -15.04
C THR A 20 -0.52 -1.29 -16.56
N SER A 21 -0.60 -0.10 -17.18
CA SER A 21 -0.34 0.08 -18.61
C SER A 21 1.14 0.13 -18.95
N ASP A 22 2.04 0.15 -17.96
CA ASP A 22 3.49 0.18 -18.18
C ASP A 22 4.07 -1.19 -18.57
N GLY A 23 3.24 -2.23 -18.57
CA GLY A 23 3.64 -3.56 -19.00
C GLY A 23 3.95 -4.52 -17.85
N ASP A 24 4.23 -5.77 -18.21
CA ASP A 24 4.51 -6.82 -17.25
C ASP A 24 5.78 -6.50 -16.46
N GLY A 25 5.74 -6.81 -15.15
CA GLY A 25 6.89 -6.61 -14.28
C GLY A 25 7.11 -5.16 -13.83
N PHE A 26 6.18 -4.26 -14.10
CA PHE A 26 6.34 -2.85 -13.74
C PHE A 26 6.47 -2.65 -12.21
N ILE A 27 5.76 -3.45 -11.42
CA ILE A 27 5.82 -3.35 -9.95
C ILE A 27 7.22 -3.69 -9.45
N GLN A 28 7.82 -4.76 -9.97
CA GLN A 28 9.18 -5.14 -9.59
C GLN A 28 10.18 -4.03 -9.95
N LYS A 29 10.03 -3.42 -11.12
CA LYS A 29 10.90 -2.31 -11.56
C LYS A 29 10.76 -1.09 -10.65
N LEU A 30 9.55 -0.79 -10.20
CA LEU A 30 9.32 0.31 -9.26
C LEU A 30 10.04 0.07 -7.94
N TRP A 31 9.97 -1.16 -7.42
CA TRP A 31 10.67 -1.51 -6.17
C TRP A 31 12.18 -1.46 -6.33
N GLU A 32 12.72 -1.91 -7.46
CA GLU A 32 14.14 -1.81 -7.75
C GLU A 32 14.59 -0.33 -7.75
N ASP A 33 13.85 0.53 -8.45
CA ASP A 33 14.13 1.96 -8.52
C ASP A 33 14.03 2.62 -7.14
N ALA A 34 12.97 2.33 -6.40
CA ALA A 34 12.77 2.88 -5.07
C ALA A 34 13.89 2.46 -4.10
N ASN A 35 14.31 1.20 -4.16
CA ASN A 35 15.36 0.69 -3.28
C ASN A 35 16.73 1.26 -3.62
N VAL A 36 17.07 1.34 -4.90
CA VAL A 36 18.37 1.87 -5.35
C VAL A 36 18.55 3.34 -4.97
N HIS A 37 17.46 4.12 -5.02
CA HIS A 37 17.49 5.55 -4.75
C HIS A 37 16.88 5.96 -3.41
N PHE A 38 16.71 5.01 -2.49
CA PHE A 38 16.06 5.28 -1.20
C PHE A 38 16.76 6.35 -0.38
N ASP A 39 18.07 6.51 -0.54
CA ASP A 39 18.84 7.55 0.14
C ASP A 39 18.33 8.97 -0.17
N GLN A 40 17.67 9.15 -1.30
CA GLN A 40 17.10 10.44 -1.68
C GLN A 40 15.90 10.84 -0.80
N ILE A 41 15.22 9.88 -0.19
CA ILE A 41 13.99 10.12 0.60
C ILE A 41 14.07 9.58 2.03
N SER A 42 15.15 8.94 2.43
CA SER A 42 15.26 8.31 3.74
C SER A 42 15.04 9.29 4.90
N HIS A 43 15.42 10.55 4.74
CA HIS A 43 15.19 11.59 5.74
C HIS A 43 13.72 12.02 5.86
N LEU A 44 12.89 11.69 4.88
CA LEU A 44 11.46 11.99 4.87
C LEU A 44 10.63 10.81 5.38
N ALA A 45 11.22 9.62 5.43
CA ALA A 45 10.53 8.42 5.88
C ALA A 45 10.21 8.53 7.38
N LYS A 46 8.98 8.18 7.73
CA LYS A 46 8.54 8.16 9.11
C LYS A 46 9.15 6.93 9.80
N LYS A 47 9.63 7.13 11.04
CA LYS A 47 10.25 6.07 11.82
C LYS A 47 9.49 5.88 13.12
N ASP A 48 9.52 4.65 13.63
CA ASP A 48 8.98 4.35 14.96
C ASP A 48 10.01 4.73 16.05
N GLU A 49 9.62 4.52 17.31
CA GLU A 49 10.47 4.86 18.47
C GLU A 49 11.78 4.09 18.52
N ASN A 50 11.88 2.95 17.80
CA ASN A 50 13.08 2.12 17.74
C ASN A 50 13.96 2.43 16.53
N GLY A 51 13.59 3.42 15.72
CA GLY A 51 14.33 3.82 14.53
C GLY A 51 14.03 3.00 13.28
N TYR A 52 13.09 2.06 13.33
CA TYR A 52 12.64 1.35 12.14
C TYR A 52 11.70 2.21 11.32
N LEU A 53 11.66 2.00 10.01
CA LEU A 53 10.64 2.63 9.18
C LEU A 53 9.24 2.27 9.71
N ALA A 54 8.33 3.23 9.67
CA ALA A 54 6.96 3.00 10.14
C ALA A 54 6.20 2.01 9.25
N GLY A 55 6.52 1.99 7.96
CA GLY A 55 5.92 1.01 7.06
C GLY A 55 6.47 1.12 5.65
N ILE A 56 6.55 -0.03 4.99
CA ILE A 56 6.87 -0.15 3.57
C ILE A 56 5.57 -0.52 2.87
N TRP A 57 5.14 0.32 1.93
CA TRP A 57 3.83 0.19 1.32
C TRP A 57 3.90 0.03 -0.18
N GLY A 58 3.16 -0.96 -0.70
CA GLY A 58 2.73 -0.99 -2.08
C GLY A 58 1.30 -0.47 -2.12
N ALA A 59 1.15 0.84 -2.29
CA ALA A 59 -0.15 1.47 -2.29
C ALA A 59 -0.78 1.39 -3.67
N MET A 60 -2.09 1.25 -3.73
CA MET A 60 -2.82 1.13 -4.97
C MET A 60 -3.92 2.17 -5.05
N SER A 61 -4.26 2.54 -6.27
CA SER A 61 -5.38 3.43 -6.54
C SER A 61 -5.90 3.20 -7.96
N ASP A 62 -7.13 3.59 -8.19
CA ASP A 62 -7.67 3.69 -9.55
C ASP A 62 -6.96 4.81 -10.33
N PHE A 63 -7.23 4.92 -11.64
CA PHE A 63 -6.59 5.92 -12.50
C PHE A 63 -6.99 7.36 -12.20
N THR A 64 -7.94 7.60 -11.31
CA THR A 64 -8.32 8.95 -10.88
C THR A 64 -7.64 9.38 -9.57
N HIS A 65 -6.80 8.52 -8.98
CA HIS A 65 -6.18 8.72 -7.66
C HIS A 65 -7.22 8.92 -6.54
N SER A 66 -8.38 8.26 -6.68
CA SER A 66 -9.45 8.33 -5.69
C SER A 66 -9.41 7.18 -4.67
N PHE A 67 -8.35 6.38 -4.72
CA PHE A 67 -8.13 5.23 -3.83
C PHE A 67 -9.26 4.21 -3.88
N MET A 68 -9.89 4.10 -5.03
CA MET A 68 -10.83 3.02 -5.32
C MET A 68 -10.08 1.79 -5.80
N PRO A 69 -10.66 0.59 -5.69
CA PRO A 69 -10.03 -0.62 -6.21
C PRO A 69 -9.67 -0.49 -7.68
N TRP A 70 -8.62 -1.20 -8.11
CA TRP A 70 -8.32 -1.30 -9.54
C TRP A 70 -9.55 -1.81 -10.28
N GLU A 71 -9.86 -1.19 -11.41
CA GLU A 71 -10.95 -1.64 -12.29
C GLU A 71 -10.70 -3.08 -12.72
N ASP A 72 -11.68 -3.96 -12.46
CA ASP A 72 -11.58 -5.42 -12.64
C ASP A 72 -10.35 -6.02 -11.94
N PHE A 73 -9.82 -5.35 -10.91
CA PHE A 73 -8.59 -5.71 -10.20
C PHE A 73 -7.38 -5.84 -11.13
N ARG A 74 -7.38 -5.11 -12.26
CA ARG A 74 -6.33 -5.17 -13.29
C ARG A 74 -5.81 -3.81 -13.72
N ASN A 75 -6.56 -2.74 -13.54
CA ASN A 75 -6.24 -1.43 -14.11
C ASN A 75 -6.18 -0.36 -13.04
N GLY A 76 -5.01 0.21 -12.84
CA GLY A 76 -4.81 1.27 -11.87
C GLY A 76 -3.36 1.64 -11.68
N PHE A 77 -3.12 2.47 -10.66
CA PHE A 77 -1.79 2.93 -10.26
C PHE A 77 -1.26 2.13 -9.07
N TYR A 78 0.06 2.04 -9.00
CA TYR A 78 0.79 1.43 -7.90
C TYR A 78 1.89 2.40 -7.46
N LEU A 79 2.07 2.53 -6.14
CA LEU A 79 3.14 3.33 -5.55
C LEU A 79 4.00 2.44 -4.67
N ALA A 80 5.25 2.26 -5.05
CA ALA A 80 6.23 1.50 -4.27
C ALA A 80 7.00 2.47 -3.37
N GLY A 81 6.77 2.42 -2.06
CA GLY A 81 7.40 3.41 -1.21
C GLY A 81 7.35 3.12 0.27
N ALA A 82 7.53 4.19 1.04
CA ALA A 82 7.55 4.14 2.49
C ALA A 82 6.64 5.21 3.07
N GLU A 83 6.05 4.91 4.20
CA GLU A 83 5.29 5.91 4.95
C GLU A 83 6.22 7.07 5.30
N CYS A 84 5.75 8.29 5.06
CA CYS A 84 6.55 9.50 5.27
C CYS A 84 5.86 10.47 6.20
N ILE A 85 6.62 11.49 6.65
CA ILE A 85 6.05 12.56 7.45
C ILE A 85 5.05 13.34 6.61
N ASP A 86 4.00 13.87 7.25
CA ASP A 86 2.91 14.54 6.55
C ASP A 86 3.40 15.78 5.77
N GLU A 87 4.42 16.46 6.29
CA GLU A 87 4.98 17.68 5.71
C GLU A 87 6.01 17.44 4.62
N ALA A 88 6.29 16.17 4.26
CA ALA A 88 7.33 15.83 3.31
C ALA A 88 7.14 16.56 1.97
N GLN A 89 8.18 17.25 1.52
CA GLN A 89 8.24 17.84 0.19
C GLN A 89 8.99 16.89 -0.71
N VAL A 90 8.35 16.53 -1.81
CA VAL A 90 8.79 15.44 -2.67
C VAL A 90 9.94 15.89 -3.56
N PRO A 91 11.11 15.21 -3.52
CA PRO A 91 12.17 15.47 -4.50
C PRO A 91 11.75 15.08 -5.92
N ASP A 92 12.43 15.61 -6.92
CA ASP A 92 12.19 15.25 -8.30
C ASP A 92 12.33 13.73 -8.50
N GLY A 93 11.41 13.17 -9.27
CA GLY A 93 11.39 11.73 -9.56
C GLY A 93 10.64 10.88 -8.54
N TRP A 94 10.10 11.49 -7.48
CA TRP A 94 9.30 10.81 -6.47
C TRP A 94 7.87 11.36 -6.44
N VAL A 95 6.95 10.59 -5.88
CA VAL A 95 5.54 10.97 -5.78
C VAL A 95 5.09 10.74 -4.34
N LYS A 96 4.21 11.60 -3.86
CA LYS A 96 3.60 11.49 -2.53
C LYS A 96 2.10 11.27 -2.67
N TRP A 97 1.60 10.22 -2.03
CA TRP A 97 0.17 9.99 -1.90
C TRP A 97 -0.26 10.18 -0.45
N VAL A 98 -1.41 10.80 -0.25
CA VAL A 98 -2.06 10.87 1.07
C VAL A 98 -3.23 9.90 1.04
N VAL A 99 -3.05 8.77 1.70
CA VAL A 99 -4.06 7.71 1.74
C VAL A 99 -5.11 8.08 2.77
N PRO A 100 -6.41 8.07 2.42
CA PRO A 100 -7.46 8.38 3.39
C PRO A 100 -7.49 7.38 4.55
N GLY A 101 -8.09 7.76 5.66
CA GLY A 101 -8.26 6.87 6.80
C GLY A 101 -9.35 5.84 6.54
N TYR A 102 -9.09 4.62 6.96
CA TYR A 102 -10.03 3.49 6.83
C TYR A 102 -9.92 2.54 8.01
N GLU A 103 -11.00 1.79 8.21
CA GLU A 103 -10.96 0.53 8.92
C GLU A 103 -10.62 -0.55 7.89
N TYR A 104 -9.64 -1.39 8.20
CA TYR A 104 -9.15 -2.43 7.30
C TYR A 104 -9.34 -3.82 7.89
N LEU A 105 -9.48 -4.80 7.03
CA LEU A 105 -9.14 -6.18 7.36
C LEU A 105 -7.70 -6.40 6.91
N ARG A 106 -6.84 -6.81 7.84
CA ARG A 106 -5.44 -7.10 7.59
C ARG A 106 -5.22 -8.61 7.64
N VAL A 107 -4.52 -9.13 6.66
CA VAL A 107 -4.18 -10.55 6.60
C VAL A 107 -2.73 -10.71 6.15
N GLU A 108 -1.99 -11.66 6.74
CA GLU A 108 -0.65 -11.97 6.28
C GLU A 108 -0.70 -12.57 4.89
N ASN A 109 0.11 -12.04 3.98
CA ASN A 109 0.21 -12.55 2.62
C ASN A 109 1.32 -13.60 2.57
N ASP A 110 0.97 -14.84 2.91
CA ASP A 110 1.89 -15.96 3.02
C ASP A 110 1.71 -17.01 1.93
N GLY A 111 0.88 -16.74 0.91
CA GLY A 111 0.60 -17.69 -0.16
C GLY A 111 0.07 -17.04 -1.42
N LYS A 112 -0.11 -17.87 -2.46
CA LYS A 112 -0.53 -17.40 -3.78
C LYS A 112 -1.99 -16.97 -3.85
N ASN A 113 -2.82 -17.47 -2.94
CA ASN A 113 -4.28 -17.34 -3.02
C ASN A 113 -4.85 -16.37 -1.99
N THR A 114 -4.00 -15.64 -1.27
CA THR A 114 -4.45 -14.76 -0.17
C THR A 114 -5.48 -13.75 -0.65
N PHE A 115 -5.23 -13.10 -1.78
CA PHE A 115 -6.14 -12.08 -2.31
C PHE A 115 -7.51 -12.67 -2.66
N SER A 116 -7.53 -13.75 -3.43
CA SER A 116 -8.78 -14.39 -3.82
C SER A 116 -9.53 -15.00 -2.65
N ASP A 117 -8.80 -15.58 -1.69
CA ASP A 117 -9.40 -16.13 -0.48
C ASP A 117 -10.04 -15.04 0.37
N MET A 118 -9.42 -13.87 0.45
CA MET A 118 -9.98 -12.72 1.17
C MET A 118 -11.22 -12.17 0.50
N LEU A 119 -11.23 -12.05 -0.82
CA LEU A 119 -12.43 -11.60 -1.55
C LEU A 119 -13.60 -12.56 -1.32
N ARG A 120 -13.34 -13.86 -1.31
CA ARG A 120 -14.37 -14.87 -1.00
C ARG A 120 -14.86 -14.75 0.44
N TYR A 121 -13.94 -14.60 1.39
CA TYR A 121 -14.29 -14.39 2.80
C TYR A 121 -15.19 -13.17 2.98
N MET A 122 -14.85 -12.06 2.33
CA MET A 122 -15.62 -10.83 2.40
C MET A 122 -17.02 -11.02 1.80
N GLU A 123 -17.11 -11.68 0.66
CA GLU A 123 -18.40 -12.01 0.04
C GLU A 123 -19.26 -12.89 0.94
N ASP A 124 -18.67 -13.95 1.50
CA ASP A 124 -19.37 -14.90 2.37
C ASP A 124 -19.87 -14.23 3.66
N ASN A 125 -19.22 -13.17 4.11
CA ASN A 125 -19.56 -12.45 5.34
C ASN A 125 -20.27 -11.12 5.06
N SER A 126 -20.67 -10.86 3.84
CA SER A 126 -21.37 -9.64 3.42
C SER A 126 -20.57 -8.36 3.75
N VAL A 127 -19.26 -8.42 3.60
CA VAL A 127 -18.36 -7.29 3.81
C VAL A 127 -17.96 -6.72 2.45
N SER A 128 -18.17 -5.42 2.26
CA SER A 128 -17.86 -4.75 1.00
C SER A 128 -16.48 -4.09 1.04
N LEU A 129 -15.74 -4.19 -0.06
CA LEU A 129 -14.51 -3.45 -0.26
C LEU A 129 -14.87 -2.01 -0.65
N VAL A 130 -14.36 -1.04 0.12
CA VAL A 130 -14.72 0.38 -0.07
C VAL A 130 -13.56 1.23 -0.60
N GLY A 131 -12.43 0.61 -0.89
CA GLY A 131 -11.25 1.30 -1.39
C GLY A 131 -10.23 0.33 -1.93
N ALA A 132 -9.09 0.87 -2.37
CA ALA A 132 -8.01 0.06 -2.93
C ALA A 132 -7.33 -0.80 -1.86
N VAL A 133 -6.96 -2.00 -2.24
CA VAL A 133 -6.20 -2.92 -1.38
C VAL A 133 -4.72 -2.52 -1.43
N HIS A 134 -4.07 -2.49 -0.27
CA HIS A 134 -2.66 -2.13 -0.20
C HIS A 134 -1.82 -3.31 0.29
N ASP A 135 -0.61 -3.39 -0.24
CA ASP A 135 0.42 -4.29 0.28
C ASP A 135 1.24 -3.56 1.34
N PHE A 136 1.56 -4.26 2.40
CA PHE A 136 2.37 -3.72 3.49
C PHE A 136 3.46 -4.72 3.86
N THR A 137 4.69 -4.23 4.00
CA THR A 137 5.80 -5.02 4.53
C THR A 137 6.20 -4.42 5.88
N CYS A 138 6.19 -5.25 6.91
CA CYS A 138 6.63 -4.84 8.24
C CYS A 138 8.16 -4.72 8.25
N PRO A 139 8.73 -3.53 8.50
CA PRO A 139 10.19 -3.37 8.47
C PRO A 139 10.92 -4.14 9.56
N GLN A 140 10.25 -4.42 10.69
CA GLN A 140 10.85 -5.15 11.79
C GLN A 140 10.95 -6.65 11.54
N THR A 141 9.91 -7.25 10.94
CA THR A 141 9.81 -8.70 10.78
C THR A 141 10.04 -9.17 9.35
N GLY A 142 9.91 -8.28 8.38
CA GLY A 142 9.92 -8.62 6.96
C GLY A 142 8.66 -9.32 6.46
N LYS A 143 7.66 -9.49 7.31
CA LYS A 143 6.40 -10.12 6.91
C LYS A 143 5.58 -9.22 6.02
N ASN A 144 4.90 -9.82 5.07
CA ASN A 144 4.03 -9.13 4.13
C ASN A 144 2.57 -9.29 4.53
N TYR A 145 1.81 -8.21 4.41
CA TYR A 145 0.39 -8.19 4.73
C TYR A 145 -0.37 -7.52 3.59
N MET A 146 -1.67 -7.84 3.50
CA MET A 146 -2.61 -7.11 2.64
C MET A 146 -3.63 -6.41 3.51
N PHE A 147 -3.94 -5.17 3.18
CA PHE A 147 -4.91 -4.33 3.87
C PHE A 147 -6.11 -4.11 2.96
N PHE A 148 -7.28 -4.60 3.40
CA PHE A 148 -8.53 -4.51 2.66
C PHE A 148 -9.42 -3.47 3.33
N PRO A 149 -9.61 -2.27 2.75
CA PRO A 149 -10.42 -1.24 3.39
C PRO A 149 -11.91 -1.63 3.34
N ILE A 150 -12.56 -1.63 4.50
CA ILE A 150 -13.94 -2.04 4.65
C ILE A 150 -14.86 -0.92 5.14
N LYS A 151 -14.31 0.16 5.64
CA LYS A 151 -15.07 1.30 6.10
C LYS A 151 -14.21 2.57 6.05
N LYS A 152 -14.72 3.61 5.44
CA LYS A 152 -14.03 4.90 5.44
C LYS A 152 -14.28 5.63 6.77
N LEU A 153 -13.22 6.18 7.34
CA LEU A 153 -13.33 6.96 8.58
C LEU A 153 -13.94 8.33 8.35
#